data_0978cfaaf7e3d9ac1313f80ca0e89ac1
#
_entry.id   0978cfaaf7e3d9ac1313f80ca0e89ac1
#
_cell.length_a   1.000
_cell.length_b   1.000
_cell.length_c   1.000
_cell.angle_alpha   90.00
_cell.angle_beta   90.00
_cell.angle_gamma   90.00
#
_symmetry.space_group_name_H-M   'P 1'
#
loop_
_entity.id
_entity.type
_entity.pdbx_description
1 polymer ?
#
loop_
_entity_poly.entity_id
_entity_poly.type
_entity_poly.pdbx_seq_one_letter_code
_entity_poly.pdbx_strand_id
1 'polypeptide(L)'
;SGCAAKVSQLQTPEKIEYNGKTYKLTASQDLDTIARYVYIAEPETLENWKSQIEVLLDRDVTRSIEQRVALREKVYRNLGVQDFKIRANSTNPKKPATELNGYVIYAPTEQNPSWQVDIAKGKNISHCGFVQYQYSQKVEMKKFQRLSKVKIVKNLQKYLVAKESKTLQKADLSWKCESYFNH
;
A
#
# COMPACT_ATOMS: atom_id res chain seq x y z
N SER A 1 -30.73 -25.48 11.05
CA SER A 1 -29.68 -24.87 11.89
C SER A 1 -28.50 -24.45 10.97
N GLY A 2 -28.39 -23.18 10.68
CA GLY A 2 -27.28 -22.66 9.90
C GLY A 2 -25.98 -22.66 10.72
N CYS A 3 -24.87 -23.13 10.13
CA CYS A 3 -23.57 -22.97 10.74
C CYS A 3 -23.14 -21.49 10.63
N ALA A 4 -22.66 -20.93 11.74
CA ALA A 4 -22.08 -19.59 11.70
C ALA A 4 -20.83 -19.57 10.80
N ALA A 5 -20.75 -18.63 9.88
CA ALA A 5 -19.55 -18.44 9.05
C ALA A 5 -18.50 -17.65 9.83
N LYS A 6 -17.25 -18.13 9.76
CA LYS A 6 -16.12 -17.41 10.36
C LYS A 6 -15.64 -16.33 9.39
N VAL A 7 -15.60 -15.09 9.87
CA VAL A 7 -15.12 -13.94 9.09
C VAL A 7 -13.85 -13.43 9.74
N SER A 8 -12.78 -13.31 8.94
CA SER A 8 -11.55 -12.66 9.39
C SER A 8 -11.62 -11.16 9.15
N GLN A 9 -11.18 -10.41 10.14
CA GLN A 9 -11.18 -8.97 10.09
C GLN A 9 -9.88 -8.42 10.67
N LEU A 10 -9.27 -7.50 9.93
CA LEU A 10 -8.05 -6.84 10.38
C LEU A 10 -8.39 -5.82 11.47
N GLN A 11 -7.55 -5.73 12.50
CA GLN A 11 -7.61 -4.62 13.43
C GLN A 11 -7.22 -3.33 12.71
N THR A 12 -8.18 -2.42 12.59
CA THR A 12 -7.98 -1.14 11.91
C THR A 12 -8.16 -0.03 12.94
N PRO A 13 -7.05 0.57 13.44
CA PRO A 13 -7.16 1.66 14.39
C PRO A 13 -7.87 2.87 13.77
N GLU A 14 -8.45 3.71 14.59
CA GLU A 14 -9.07 4.96 14.11
C GLU A 14 -8.03 5.96 13.61
N LYS A 15 -6.80 5.87 14.12
CA LYS A 15 -5.69 6.78 13.79
C LYS A 15 -4.40 6.01 13.61
N ILE A 16 -3.59 6.48 12.68
CA ILE A 16 -2.22 6.00 12.47
C ILE A 16 -1.28 7.20 12.55
N GLU A 17 -0.31 7.14 13.46
CA GLU A 17 0.77 8.12 13.50
C GLU A 17 1.83 7.69 12.50
N TYR A 18 2.13 8.55 11.56
CA TYR A 18 3.09 8.26 10.50
C TYR A 18 3.76 9.55 10.03
N ASN A 19 5.08 9.54 9.97
CA ASN A 19 5.87 10.65 9.44
C ASN A 19 5.58 12.00 10.14
N GLY A 20 5.33 11.93 11.46
CA GLY A 20 5.01 13.10 12.27
C GLY A 20 3.60 13.67 12.08
N LYS A 21 2.74 12.94 11.37
CA LYS A 21 1.35 13.33 11.14
C LYS A 21 0.39 12.27 11.70
N THR A 22 -0.80 12.71 12.06
CA THR A 22 -1.89 11.83 12.48
C THR A 22 -2.83 11.63 11.30
N TYR A 23 -2.89 10.40 10.80
CA TYR A 23 -3.81 9.99 9.73
C TYR A 23 -5.03 9.34 10.36
N LYS A 24 -6.22 9.83 10.00
CA LYS A 24 -7.48 9.32 10.53
C LYS A 24 -8.18 8.44 9.52
N LEU A 25 -8.78 7.35 10.00
CA LEU A 25 -9.63 6.51 9.17
C LEU A 25 -10.78 7.33 8.61
N THR A 26 -10.81 7.51 7.30
CA THR A 26 -11.73 8.42 6.60
C THR A 26 -12.72 7.66 5.72
N ALA A 27 -12.30 6.52 5.19
CA ALA A 27 -13.17 5.66 4.39
C ALA A 27 -12.79 4.20 4.59
N SER A 28 -13.79 3.33 4.52
CA SER A 28 -13.58 1.89 4.53
C SER A 28 -14.61 1.20 3.65
N GLN A 29 -14.21 0.10 3.04
CA GLN A 29 -15.07 -0.72 2.21
C GLN A 29 -14.67 -2.18 2.36
N ASP A 30 -15.60 -3.04 2.68
CA ASP A 30 -15.39 -4.47 2.74
C ASP A 30 -16.25 -5.15 1.67
N LEU A 31 -15.58 -5.77 0.69
CA LEU A 31 -16.19 -6.46 -0.45
C LEU A 31 -16.01 -7.98 -0.36
N ASP A 32 -15.96 -8.53 0.85
CA ASP A 32 -15.73 -9.94 1.18
C ASP A 32 -14.31 -10.42 0.85
N THR A 33 -13.94 -10.53 -0.43
CA THR A 33 -12.59 -10.95 -0.82
C THR A 33 -11.55 -9.91 -0.42
N ILE A 34 -11.87 -8.63 -0.63
CA ILE A 34 -10.97 -7.51 -0.39
C ILE A 34 -11.64 -6.48 0.49
N ALA A 35 -10.93 -6.03 1.52
CA ALA A 35 -11.32 -4.89 2.35
C ALA A 35 -10.26 -3.79 2.25
N ARG A 36 -10.69 -2.53 2.19
CA ARG A 36 -9.82 -1.36 2.06
C ARG A 36 -10.16 -0.34 3.15
N TYR A 37 -9.11 0.28 3.68
CA TYR A 37 -9.23 1.30 4.73
C TYR A 37 -8.31 2.45 4.35
N VAL A 38 -8.86 3.66 4.24
CA VAL A 38 -8.12 4.85 3.79
C VAL A 38 -8.02 5.85 4.94
N TYR A 39 -6.81 6.28 5.20
CA TYR A 39 -6.44 7.20 6.28
C TYR A 39 -5.91 8.50 5.69
N ILE A 40 -6.48 9.61 6.11
CA ILE A 40 -6.13 10.96 5.64
C ILE A 40 -5.74 11.82 6.84
N ALA A 41 -4.74 12.68 6.65
CA ALA A 41 -4.29 13.64 7.67
C ALA A 41 -5.06 14.95 7.53
N GLU A 42 -5.70 15.41 8.62
CA GLU A 42 -6.38 16.71 8.61
C GLU A 42 -5.39 17.85 8.32
N PRO A 43 -5.79 18.92 7.62
CA PRO A 43 -7.14 19.24 7.13
C PRO A 43 -7.48 18.68 5.74
N GLU A 44 -6.69 17.76 5.21
CA GLU A 44 -6.90 17.16 3.90
C GLU A 44 -8.14 16.28 3.87
N THR A 45 -8.62 15.99 2.67
CA THR A 45 -9.83 15.20 2.42
C THR A 45 -9.54 14.09 1.41
N LEU A 46 -10.48 13.14 1.25
CA LEU A 46 -10.38 12.10 0.24
C LEU A 46 -10.24 12.66 -1.18
N GLU A 47 -10.89 13.80 -1.46
CA GLU A 47 -10.88 14.43 -2.78
C GLU A 47 -9.64 15.29 -3.01
N ASN A 48 -8.99 15.74 -1.93
CA ASN A 48 -7.86 16.66 -2.02
C ASN A 48 -6.83 16.34 -0.92
N TRP A 49 -5.97 15.39 -1.23
CA TRP A 49 -4.92 14.95 -0.31
C TRP A 49 -3.55 15.05 -0.98
N LYS A 50 -2.53 15.28 -0.17
CA LYS A 50 -1.11 15.26 -0.58
C LYS A 50 -0.45 13.94 -0.23
N SER A 51 -0.87 13.33 0.86
CA SER A 51 -0.43 12.00 1.27
C SER A 51 -1.57 11.24 1.92
N GLN A 52 -1.51 9.92 1.83
CA GLN A 52 -2.51 9.05 2.47
C GLN A 52 -1.89 7.71 2.82
N ILE A 53 -2.55 7.00 3.72
CA ILE A 53 -2.23 5.60 4.02
C ILE A 53 -3.44 4.76 3.63
N GLU A 54 -3.20 3.70 2.88
CA GLU A 54 -4.21 2.70 2.56
C GLU A 54 -3.82 1.37 3.17
N VAL A 55 -4.76 0.73 3.82
CA VAL A 55 -4.61 -0.64 4.32
C VAL A 55 -5.51 -1.53 3.50
N LEU A 56 -4.93 -2.59 2.96
CA LEU A 56 -5.62 -3.58 2.16
C LEU A 56 -5.57 -4.93 2.89
N LEU A 57 -6.73 -5.57 3.01
CA LEU A 57 -6.83 -6.97 3.38
C LEU A 57 -7.36 -7.76 2.19
N ASP A 58 -6.56 -8.71 1.70
CA ASP A 58 -7.00 -9.68 0.69
C ASP A 58 -7.16 -11.03 1.36
N ARG A 59 -8.40 -11.50 1.47
CA ARG A 59 -8.74 -12.75 2.17
C ARG A 59 -8.42 -14.00 1.35
N ASP A 60 -7.98 -13.84 0.10
CA ASP A 60 -7.50 -14.96 -0.69
C ASP A 60 -6.14 -15.43 -0.16
N VAL A 61 -6.13 -16.59 0.48
CA VAL A 61 -4.92 -17.18 1.05
C VAL A 61 -4.21 -18.14 0.09
N THR A 62 -4.71 -18.30 -1.13
CA THR A 62 -4.16 -19.28 -2.10
C THR A 62 -2.93 -18.76 -2.83
N ARG A 63 -2.73 -17.44 -2.90
CA ARG A 63 -1.61 -16.83 -3.61
C ARG A 63 -0.38 -16.71 -2.71
N SER A 64 0.76 -17.14 -3.24
CA SER A 64 2.06 -16.89 -2.62
C SER A 64 2.45 -15.41 -2.76
N ILE A 65 3.43 -14.98 -2.00
CA ILE A 65 4.00 -13.63 -2.14
C ILE A 65 4.60 -13.44 -3.54
N GLU A 66 5.30 -14.46 -4.05
CA GLU A 66 5.89 -14.42 -5.40
C GLU A 66 4.82 -14.26 -6.48
N GLN A 67 3.69 -14.96 -6.34
CA GLN A 67 2.56 -14.80 -7.27
C GLN A 67 1.96 -13.41 -7.20
N ARG A 68 1.86 -12.82 -6.00
CA ARG A 68 1.36 -11.45 -5.83
C ARG A 68 2.28 -10.42 -6.48
N VAL A 69 3.59 -10.61 -6.35
CA VAL A 69 4.58 -9.75 -7.02
C VAL A 69 4.41 -9.83 -8.53
N ALA A 70 4.38 -11.04 -9.09
CA ALA A 70 4.25 -11.25 -10.53
C ALA A 70 2.95 -10.63 -11.09
N LEU A 71 1.84 -10.81 -10.38
CA LEU A 71 0.55 -10.23 -10.78
C LEU A 71 0.60 -8.71 -10.77
N ARG A 72 1.18 -8.10 -9.74
CA ARG A 72 1.30 -6.64 -9.63
C ARG A 72 2.19 -6.06 -10.71
N GLU A 73 3.31 -6.68 -11.00
CA GLU A 73 4.19 -6.25 -12.09
C GLU A 73 3.46 -6.29 -13.43
N LYS A 74 2.69 -7.33 -13.69
CA LYS A 74 1.87 -7.45 -14.90
C LYS A 74 0.85 -6.31 -15.00
N VAL A 75 0.16 -5.98 -13.90
CA VAL A 75 -0.80 -4.87 -13.86
C VAL A 75 -0.11 -3.55 -14.18
N TYR A 76 1.04 -3.27 -13.59
CA TYR A 76 1.77 -2.03 -13.88
C TYR A 76 2.21 -1.94 -15.33
N ARG A 77 2.74 -3.03 -15.91
CA ARG A 77 3.12 -3.06 -17.32
C ARG A 77 1.92 -2.83 -18.23
N ASN A 78 0.78 -3.45 -17.92
CA ASN A 78 -0.45 -3.27 -18.70
C ASN A 78 -0.98 -1.84 -18.64
N LEU A 79 -0.74 -1.13 -17.53
CA LEU A 79 -1.09 0.29 -17.38
C LEU A 79 -0.07 1.23 -18.02
N GLY A 80 1.02 0.69 -18.58
CA GLY A 80 2.10 1.51 -19.17
C GLY A 80 3.01 2.14 -18.14
N VAL A 81 2.97 1.73 -16.88
CA VAL A 81 3.87 2.22 -15.84
C VAL A 81 5.22 1.55 -15.98
N GLN A 82 6.29 2.35 -16.04
CA GLN A 82 7.65 1.86 -16.23
C GLN A 82 8.50 1.92 -14.95
N ASP A 83 8.15 2.80 -14.02
CA ASP A 83 8.98 3.12 -12.86
C ASP A 83 8.40 2.46 -11.60
N PHE A 84 8.73 1.20 -11.42
CA PHE A 84 8.33 0.44 -10.25
C PHE A 84 9.38 -0.61 -9.89
N LYS A 85 9.36 -1.03 -8.64
CA LYS A 85 10.15 -2.15 -8.16
C LYS A 85 9.39 -2.82 -7.04
N ILE A 86 8.97 -4.06 -7.26
CA ILE A 86 8.25 -4.87 -6.29
C ILE A 86 9.10 -6.11 -6.02
N ARG A 87 9.26 -6.45 -4.74
CA ARG A 87 10.10 -7.57 -4.31
C ARG A 87 9.35 -8.50 -3.39
N ALA A 88 9.61 -9.79 -3.56
CA ALA A 88 9.27 -10.82 -2.60
C ALA A 88 10.49 -11.09 -1.72
N ASN A 89 10.34 -10.96 -0.41
CA ASN A 89 11.44 -11.12 0.53
C ASN A 89 11.20 -12.33 1.44
N SER A 90 12.27 -13.10 1.67
CA SER A 90 12.28 -14.21 2.60
C SER A 90 13.27 -13.95 3.73
N THR A 91 12.90 -14.33 4.95
CA THR A 91 13.80 -14.30 6.10
C THR A 91 14.87 -15.40 6.02
N ASN A 92 14.59 -16.43 5.25
CA ASN A 92 15.51 -17.55 5.00
C ASN A 92 15.50 -17.87 3.50
N PRO A 93 16.65 -17.80 2.79
CA PRO A 93 16.71 -18.05 1.35
C PRO A 93 16.20 -19.43 0.92
N LYS A 94 16.16 -20.39 1.84
CA LYS A 94 15.67 -21.77 1.59
C LYS A 94 14.16 -21.89 1.76
N LYS A 95 13.47 -20.86 2.22
CA LYS A 95 12.02 -20.85 2.44
C LYS A 95 11.33 -19.89 1.49
N PRO A 96 10.04 -20.10 1.20
CA PRO A 96 9.26 -19.14 0.41
C PRO A 96 9.28 -17.75 1.03
N ALA A 97 9.06 -16.75 0.19
CA ALA A 97 8.97 -15.37 0.65
C ALA A 97 7.78 -15.18 1.60
N THR A 98 7.99 -14.35 2.62
CA THR A 98 6.99 -14.04 3.63
C THR A 98 6.47 -12.61 3.52
N GLU A 99 7.20 -11.73 2.86
CA GLU A 99 6.89 -10.32 2.74
C GLU A 99 7.02 -9.83 1.31
N LEU A 100 6.20 -8.84 1.00
CA LEU A 100 6.28 -8.06 -0.23
C LEU A 100 6.62 -6.63 0.15
N ASN A 101 7.52 -6.00 -0.60
CA ASN A 101 7.71 -4.57 -0.51
C ASN A 101 8.07 -3.99 -1.87
N GLY A 102 7.88 -2.69 -2.01
CA GLY A 102 8.22 -2.03 -3.25
C GLY A 102 7.62 -0.65 -3.37
N TYR A 103 7.81 -0.08 -4.56
CA TYR A 103 7.27 1.22 -4.91
C TYR A 103 6.81 1.25 -6.36
N VAL A 104 5.96 2.23 -6.65
CA VAL A 104 5.58 2.58 -8.01
C VAL A 104 5.53 4.12 -8.11
N ILE A 105 5.98 4.64 -9.24
CA ILE A 105 5.95 6.06 -9.55
C ILE A 105 5.03 6.27 -10.75
N TYR A 106 3.96 7.04 -10.55
CA TYR A 106 3.01 7.42 -11.59
C TYR A 106 3.32 8.82 -12.08
N ALA A 107 3.52 8.96 -13.39
CA ALA A 107 3.66 10.27 -14.02
C ALA A 107 2.31 11.01 -14.04
N PRO A 108 2.31 12.34 -14.10
CA PRO A 108 1.07 13.12 -14.21
C PRO A 108 0.23 12.73 -15.42
N THR A 109 -1.08 12.80 -15.24
CA THR A 109 -2.08 12.63 -16.31
C THR A 109 -3.06 13.80 -16.25
N GLU A 110 -3.96 13.90 -17.24
CA GLU A 110 -4.99 14.95 -17.22
C GLU A 110 -5.91 14.83 -15.99
N GLN A 111 -6.25 13.60 -15.60
CA GLN A 111 -7.10 13.35 -14.44
C GLN A 111 -6.37 13.55 -13.11
N ASN A 112 -5.05 13.34 -13.12
CA ASN A 112 -4.22 13.48 -11.93
C ASN A 112 -2.92 14.22 -12.30
N PRO A 113 -2.92 15.56 -12.21
CA PRO A 113 -1.82 16.36 -12.73
C PRO A 113 -0.57 16.39 -11.86
N SER A 114 -0.52 15.60 -10.83
CA SER A 114 0.65 15.47 -9.96
C SER A 114 1.39 14.15 -10.22
N TRP A 115 2.68 14.13 -9.96
CA TRP A 115 3.39 12.87 -9.74
C TRP A 115 2.82 12.18 -8.52
N GLN A 116 2.75 10.87 -8.53
CA GLN A 116 2.33 10.11 -7.37
C GLN A 116 3.30 8.96 -7.13
N VAL A 117 3.74 8.83 -5.89
CA VAL A 117 4.62 7.74 -5.46
C VAL A 117 3.88 6.92 -4.42
N ASP A 118 3.74 5.63 -4.67
CA ASP A 118 3.18 4.66 -3.73
C ASP A 118 4.29 3.76 -3.23
N ILE A 119 4.35 3.57 -1.93
CA ILE A 119 5.31 2.68 -1.28
C ILE A 119 4.52 1.69 -0.44
N ALA A 120 4.81 0.41 -0.58
CA ALA A 120 4.03 -0.64 0.05
C ALA A 120 4.90 -1.66 0.77
N LYS A 121 4.34 -2.21 1.82
CA LYS A 121 4.80 -3.45 2.45
C LYS A 121 3.60 -4.32 2.77
N GLY A 122 3.75 -5.63 2.62
CA GLY A 122 2.66 -6.55 2.89
C GLY A 122 3.18 -7.92 3.27
N LYS A 123 2.34 -8.69 3.94
CA LYS A 123 2.65 -10.06 4.31
C LYS A 123 1.38 -10.88 4.50
N ASN A 124 1.53 -12.19 4.38
CA ASN A 124 0.46 -13.12 4.72
C ASN A 124 0.36 -13.24 6.24
N ILE A 125 -0.84 -13.03 6.75
CA ILE A 125 -1.16 -13.18 8.17
C ILE A 125 -1.97 -14.45 8.32
N SER A 126 -1.49 -15.34 9.18
CA SER A 126 -2.14 -16.64 9.43
C SER A 126 -3.62 -16.45 9.79
N HIS A 127 -4.48 -17.22 9.17
CA HIS A 127 -5.94 -17.23 9.36
C HIS A 127 -6.66 -15.94 8.95
N CYS A 128 -5.97 -15.02 8.28
CA CYS A 128 -6.55 -13.74 7.87
C CYS A 128 -6.49 -13.52 6.36
N GLY A 129 -5.33 -13.57 5.80
CA GLY A 129 -5.06 -13.31 4.40
C GLY A 129 -3.82 -12.46 4.23
N PHE A 130 -3.73 -11.78 3.10
CA PHE A 130 -2.64 -10.87 2.80
C PHE A 130 -3.02 -9.46 3.27
N VAL A 131 -2.15 -8.85 4.08
CA VAL A 131 -2.33 -7.48 4.57
C VAL A 131 -1.24 -6.61 3.99
N GLN A 132 -1.63 -5.47 3.40
CA GLN A 132 -0.71 -4.50 2.84
C GLN A 132 -0.96 -3.12 3.40
N TYR A 133 0.12 -2.45 3.77
CA TYR A 133 0.13 -1.02 4.07
C TYR A 133 0.80 -0.29 2.92
N GLN A 134 0.14 0.77 2.45
CA GLN A 134 0.64 1.62 1.39
C GLN A 134 0.63 3.07 1.83
N TYR A 135 1.78 3.71 1.72
CA TYR A 135 1.90 5.16 1.84
C TYR A 135 1.95 5.74 0.44
N SER A 136 1.10 6.73 0.17
CA SER A 136 1.06 7.42 -1.12
C SER A 136 1.30 8.90 -0.93
N GLN A 137 2.12 9.48 -1.80
CA GLN A 137 2.41 10.91 -1.77
C GLN A 137 2.33 11.48 -3.18
N LYS A 138 1.63 12.62 -3.30
CA LYS A 138 1.58 13.41 -4.52
C LYS A 138 2.66 14.48 -4.48
N VAL A 139 3.28 14.72 -5.63
CA VAL A 139 4.29 15.76 -5.80
C VAL A 139 3.90 16.60 -7.01
N GLU A 140 3.71 17.90 -6.80
CA GLU A 140 3.26 18.81 -7.84
C GLU A 140 4.31 18.97 -8.95
N MET A 141 3.85 19.06 -10.19
CA MET A 141 4.72 19.23 -11.36
C MET A 141 5.62 20.47 -11.26
N LYS A 142 5.10 21.55 -10.68
CA LYS A 142 5.85 22.83 -10.57
C LYS A 142 7.13 22.69 -9.76
N LYS A 143 7.23 21.69 -8.89
CA LYS A 143 8.44 21.41 -8.10
C LYS A 143 9.63 21.01 -8.98
N PHE A 144 9.35 20.46 -10.16
CA PHE A 144 10.36 19.91 -11.07
C PHE A 144 10.47 20.70 -12.36
N GLN A 145 10.24 22.01 -12.33
CA GLN A 145 10.33 22.86 -13.50
C GLN A 145 11.66 22.66 -14.22
N ARG A 146 11.62 22.50 -15.54
CA ARG A 146 12.78 22.35 -16.44
C ARG A 146 13.57 21.05 -16.30
N LEU A 147 13.12 20.11 -15.47
CA LEU A 147 13.74 18.80 -15.42
C LEU A 147 13.08 17.84 -16.41
N SER A 148 13.90 16.98 -17.03
CA SER A 148 13.39 15.89 -17.86
C SER A 148 12.68 14.84 -16.99
N LYS A 149 11.79 14.07 -17.62
CA LYS A 149 11.08 12.97 -16.94
C LYS A 149 12.06 11.99 -16.27
N VAL A 150 13.15 11.64 -16.96
CA VAL A 150 14.18 10.73 -16.41
C VAL A 150 14.82 11.31 -15.16
N LYS A 151 15.14 12.59 -15.15
CA LYS A 151 15.73 13.27 -13.99
C LYS A 151 14.74 13.37 -12.83
N ILE A 152 13.46 13.61 -13.12
CA ILE A 152 12.40 13.66 -12.09
C ILE A 152 12.28 12.30 -11.42
N VAL A 153 12.20 11.21 -12.19
CA VAL A 153 12.10 9.85 -11.66
C VAL A 153 13.31 9.52 -10.78
N LYS A 154 14.52 9.83 -11.24
CA LYS A 154 15.73 9.61 -10.44
C LYS A 154 15.71 10.39 -9.13
N ASN A 155 15.21 11.63 -9.17
CA ASN A 155 15.06 12.45 -7.97
C ASN A 155 14.07 11.83 -6.99
N LEU A 156 12.90 11.41 -7.48
CA LEU A 156 11.89 10.76 -6.67
C LEU A 156 12.40 9.45 -6.04
N GLN A 157 13.15 8.65 -6.81
CA GLN A 157 13.75 7.41 -6.31
C GLN A 157 14.77 7.68 -5.20
N LYS A 158 15.66 8.65 -5.43
CA LYS A 158 16.77 8.94 -4.53
C LYS A 158 16.30 9.54 -3.20
N TYR A 159 15.33 10.45 -3.24
CA TYR A 159 14.93 11.21 -2.05
C TYR A 159 13.63 10.69 -1.44
N LEU A 160 12.56 10.58 -2.22
CA LEU A 160 11.26 10.21 -1.69
C LEU A 160 11.14 8.70 -1.42
N VAL A 161 11.40 7.89 -2.44
CA VAL A 161 11.31 6.43 -2.31
C VAL A 161 12.26 5.90 -1.23
N ALA A 162 13.51 6.33 -1.25
CA ALA A 162 14.50 5.88 -0.29
C ALA A 162 14.11 6.23 1.15
N LYS A 163 13.67 7.46 1.37
CA LYS A 163 13.24 7.93 2.70
C LYS A 163 11.99 7.20 3.18
N GLU A 164 10.95 7.17 2.36
CA GLU A 164 9.66 6.63 2.77
C GLU A 164 9.66 5.10 2.85
N SER A 165 10.51 4.42 2.10
CA SER A 165 10.70 2.98 2.25
C SER A 165 11.24 2.64 3.64
N LYS A 166 12.20 3.40 4.13
CA LYS A 166 12.74 3.23 5.49
C LYS A 166 11.70 3.55 6.56
N THR A 167 10.94 4.63 6.36
CA THR A 167 9.91 5.05 7.31
C THR A 167 8.81 3.99 7.40
N LEU A 168 8.34 3.48 6.26
CA LEU A 168 7.30 2.46 6.23
C LEU A 168 7.79 1.15 6.87
N GLN A 169 9.04 0.78 6.63
CA GLN A 169 9.62 -0.44 7.20
C GLN A 169 9.68 -0.40 8.73
N LYS A 170 9.95 0.78 9.30
CA LYS A 170 10.04 0.99 10.74
C LYS A 170 8.71 1.30 11.40
N ALA A 171 7.68 1.62 10.63
CA ALA A 171 6.38 2.00 11.17
C ALA A 171 5.76 0.85 11.98
N ASP A 172 5.27 1.19 13.16
CA ASP A 172 4.55 0.25 14.02
C ASP A 172 3.08 0.20 13.56
N LEU A 173 2.80 -0.77 12.71
CA LEU A 173 1.49 -0.97 12.11
C LEU A 173 0.88 -2.27 12.62
N SER A 174 -0.44 -2.29 12.74
CA SER A 174 -1.13 -3.46 13.23
C SER A 174 -1.14 -4.59 12.18
N TRP A 175 -0.65 -5.75 12.56
CA TRP A 175 -0.70 -6.98 11.76
C TRP A 175 -1.60 -8.04 12.40
N LYS A 176 -2.53 -7.61 13.24
CA LYS A 176 -3.41 -8.52 13.97
C LYS A 176 -4.75 -8.66 13.25
N CYS A 177 -5.19 -9.90 13.13
CA CYS A 177 -6.52 -10.23 12.66
C CYS A 177 -7.36 -10.79 13.78
N GLU A 178 -8.62 -10.41 13.77
CA GLU A 178 -9.65 -10.96 14.63
C GLU A 178 -10.55 -11.85 13.80
N SER A 179 -11.11 -12.87 14.45
CA SER A 179 -12.06 -13.77 13.80
C SER A 179 -13.42 -13.62 14.47
N TYR A 180 -14.44 -13.45 13.64
CA TYR A 180 -15.83 -13.33 14.08
C TYR A 180 -16.67 -14.46 13.51
N PHE A 181 -17.75 -14.79 14.21
CA PHE A 181 -18.77 -15.68 13.67
C PHE A 181 -19.96 -14.84 13.20
N ASN A 182 -20.33 -15.07 11.94
CA ASN A 182 -21.47 -14.42 11.33
C ASN A 182 -22.70 -15.31 11.56
N HIS A 183 -23.72 -14.80 12.23
CA HIS A 183 -24.95 -15.51 12.59
C HIS A 183 -26.07 -15.24 11.59
#